data_aaf5fb97341da3644c06f68496d517c6
#
_entry.id   aaf5fb97341da3644c06f68496d517c6
#
_cell.length_a   1.000
_cell.length_b   1.000
_cell.length_c   1.000
_cell.angle_alpha   90.00
_cell.angle_beta   90.00
_cell.angle_gamma   90.00
#
_symmetry.space_group_name_H-M   'P 1'
#
loop_
_entity.id
_entity.type
_entity.pdbx_description
1 polymer ?
#
loop_
_entity_poly.entity_id
_entity_poly.type
_entity_poly.pdbx_seq_one_letter_code
_entity_poly.pdbx_strand_id
1 'polypeptide(L)' 'DSVFLDGGHAYETVKSDLEFCVPVINSNGTVLCDDYDLSYAPGVKKAIDEFIEIYKYKVKIISSRFARIER' A
#
# COMPACT_ATOMS: atom_id res chain seq x y z
N ASP A 1 12.20 7.66 6.06
CA ASP A 1 11.54 6.62 6.86
C ASP A 1 10.70 5.72 5.99
N SER A 2 10.55 4.48 6.40
CA SER A 2 9.74 3.54 5.66
C SER A 2 8.93 2.68 6.61
N VAL A 3 7.76 2.25 6.14
CA VAL A 3 6.86 1.39 6.89
C VAL A 3 6.62 0.14 6.04
N PHE A 4 6.62 -1.01 6.69
CA PHE A 4 6.34 -2.26 6.03
C PHE A 4 4.98 -2.77 6.51
N LEU A 5 4.04 -2.91 5.59
CA LEU A 5 2.72 -3.43 5.90
C LEU A 5 2.64 -4.89 5.49
N ASP A 6 2.54 -5.75 6.48
CA ASP A 6 2.49 -7.21 6.29
C ASP A 6 1.29 -7.77 7.03
N GLY A 7 0.21 -7.04 7.04
CA GLY A 7 -0.93 -7.38 7.85
C GLY A 7 -1.96 -8.23 7.14
N GLY A 8 -3.22 -7.92 7.38
CA GLY A 8 -4.31 -8.69 6.85
C GLY A 8 -4.47 -8.53 5.35
N HIS A 9 -5.31 -9.37 4.80
CA HIS A 9 -5.62 -9.36 3.37
C HIS A 9 -7.00 -8.78 3.09
N ALA A 10 -7.71 -8.34 4.12
CA ALA A 10 -9.02 -7.75 3.94
C ALA A 10 -8.88 -6.32 3.45
N TYR A 11 -9.74 -5.97 2.50
CA TYR A 11 -9.74 -4.64 1.90
C TYR A 11 -9.77 -3.53 2.96
N GLU A 12 -10.68 -3.64 3.92
CA GLU A 12 -10.87 -2.60 4.93
C GLU A 12 -9.65 -2.45 5.84
N THR A 13 -9.04 -3.57 6.19
CA THR A 13 -7.85 -3.55 7.05
C THR A 13 -6.68 -2.88 6.33
N VAL A 14 -6.45 -3.25 5.09
CA VAL A 14 -5.35 -2.67 4.30
C VAL A 14 -5.60 -1.18 4.09
N LYS A 15 -6.82 -0.81 3.77
CA LYS A 15 -7.16 0.58 3.56
C LYS A 15 -6.92 1.42 4.81
N SER A 16 -7.34 0.91 5.96
CA SER A 16 -7.13 1.60 7.23
C SER A 16 -5.65 1.77 7.55
N ASP A 17 -4.87 0.71 7.34
CA ASP A 17 -3.44 0.75 7.59
C ASP A 17 -2.74 1.75 6.67
N LEU A 18 -3.16 1.81 5.41
CA LEU A 18 -2.57 2.75 4.47
C LEU A 18 -2.84 4.19 4.87
N GLU A 19 -4.07 4.48 5.32
CA GLU A 19 -4.40 5.83 5.74
C GLU A 19 -3.57 6.25 6.96
N PHE A 20 -3.21 5.32 7.79
CA PHE A 20 -2.34 5.58 8.92
C PHE A 20 -0.94 6.01 8.47
N CYS A 21 -0.56 5.63 7.26
CA CYS A 21 0.77 5.91 6.74
C CYS A 21 0.85 7.23 5.95
N VAL A 22 -0.25 7.94 5.79
CA VAL A 22 -0.26 9.18 5.02
C VAL A 22 0.78 10.19 5.52
N PRO A 23 0.93 10.44 6.82
CA PRO A 23 1.95 11.38 7.28
C PRO A 23 3.36 10.96 6.91
N VAL A 24 3.64 9.65 6.91
CA VAL A 24 4.97 9.14 6.55
C VAL A 24 5.24 9.43 5.07
N ILE A 25 4.27 9.14 4.21
CA ILE A 25 4.43 9.36 2.77
C ILE A 25 4.59 10.84 2.47
N ASN A 26 3.80 11.69 3.14
CA ASN A 26 3.87 13.13 2.93
C ASN A 26 5.20 13.71 3.39
N SER A 27 5.89 13.04 4.29
CA SER A 27 7.22 13.45 4.75
C SER A 27 8.35 12.82 3.91
N ASN A 28 8.02 12.39 2.70
CA ASN A 28 8.95 11.74 1.77
C ASN A 28 9.38 10.34 2.22
N GLY A 29 8.61 9.72 3.11
CA GLY A 29 8.81 8.33 3.44
C GLY A 29 8.17 7.41 2.41
N THR A 30 8.36 6.12 2.60
CA THR A 30 7.80 5.11 1.70
C THR A 30 7.05 4.06 2.50
N VAL A 31 6.10 3.41 1.85
CA VAL A 31 5.36 2.31 2.45
C VAL A 31 5.51 1.10 1.54
N LEU A 32 5.96 0.00 2.10
CA LEU A 32 6.05 -1.28 1.38
C LEU A 32 4.89 -2.15 1.80
N CYS A 33 4.14 -2.61 0.82
CA CYS A 33 2.99 -3.48 1.05
C CYS A 33 3.30 -4.86 0.48
N ASP A 34 3.23 -5.89 1.33
CA ASP A 34 3.41 -7.26 0.89
C ASP A 34 2.10 -7.77 0.28
N ASP A 35 2.20 -8.79 -0.55
CA ASP A 35 1.06 -9.51 -1.12
C ASP A 35 0.17 -8.64 -2.01
N TYR A 36 0.75 -7.65 -2.66
CA TYR A 36 -0.02 -6.73 -3.50
C TYR A 36 -0.76 -7.45 -4.63
N ASP A 37 -0.10 -8.38 -5.29
CA ASP A 37 -0.63 -9.00 -6.49
C ASP A 37 -0.95 -10.48 -6.29
N LEU A 38 -1.61 -10.80 -5.19
CA LEU A 38 -2.01 -12.17 -4.93
C LEU A 38 -3.43 -12.41 -5.42
N SER A 39 -3.60 -13.44 -6.21
CA SER A 39 -4.90 -13.77 -6.77
C SER A 39 -5.94 -14.14 -5.72
N TYR A 40 -5.49 -14.66 -4.59
CA TYR A 40 -6.41 -15.04 -3.52
C TYR A 40 -6.68 -13.89 -2.52
N ALA A 41 -6.06 -12.74 -2.73
CA ALA A 41 -6.26 -11.60 -1.85
C ALA A 41 -6.50 -10.33 -2.66
N PRO A 42 -7.55 -10.30 -3.50
CA PRO A 42 -7.79 -9.14 -4.38
C PRO A 42 -8.10 -7.86 -3.61
N GLY A 43 -8.51 -7.98 -2.34
CA GLY A 43 -8.77 -6.80 -1.53
C GLY A 43 -7.53 -5.95 -1.27
N VAL A 44 -6.35 -6.58 -1.22
CA VAL A 44 -5.10 -5.85 -1.03
C VAL A 44 -4.84 -4.91 -2.21
N LYS A 45 -4.91 -5.47 -3.41
CA LYS A 45 -4.67 -4.69 -4.62
C LYS A 45 -5.70 -3.57 -4.76
N LYS A 46 -6.96 -3.87 -4.51
CA LYS A 46 -8.02 -2.87 -4.63
C LYS A 46 -7.81 -1.72 -3.65
N ALA A 47 -7.46 -2.03 -2.41
CA ALA A 47 -7.25 -1.00 -1.41
C ALA A 47 -6.08 -0.09 -1.78
N ILE A 48 -4.98 -0.69 -2.26
CA ILE A 48 -3.81 0.08 -2.65
C ILE A 48 -4.11 0.95 -3.87
N ASP A 49 -4.77 0.38 -4.87
CA ASP A 49 -5.08 1.13 -6.08
C ASP A 49 -5.97 2.34 -5.79
N GLU A 50 -6.97 2.17 -4.93
CA GLU A 50 -7.83 3.28 -4.54
C GLU A 50 -7.08 4.33 -3.73
N PHE A 51 -6.21 3.85 -2.84
CA PHE A 51 -5.44 4.75 -1.99
C PHE A 51 -4.53 5.66 -2.81
N ILE A 52 -3.77 5.10 -3.73
CA ILE A 52 -2.86 5.92 -4.53
C ILE A 52 -3.61 6.87 -5.45
N GLU A 53 -4.80 6.50 -5.89
CA GLU A 53 -5.59 7.40 -6.72
C GLU A 53 -6.16 8.58 -5.92
N ILE A 54 -6.64 8.31 -4.72
CA ILE A 54 -7.21 9.36 -3.87
C ILE A 54 -6.15 10.39 -3.49
N TYR A 55 -4.98 9.92 -3.09
CA TYR A 55 -3.91 10.81 -2.61
C TYR A 55 -2.92 11.21 -3.69
N LYS A 56 -3.06 10.66 -4.90
CA LYS A 56 -2.15 10.94 -6.01
C LYS A 56 -0.72 10.53 -5.73
N TYR A 57 -0.56 9.43 -5.04
CA TYR A 57 0.76 8.86 -4.77
C TYR A 57 1.21 7.99 -5.93
N LYS A 58 2.48 7.64 -5.91
CA LYS A 58 3.08 6.75 -6.90
C LYS A 58 3.25 5.36 -6.31
N VAL A 59 3.14 4.35 -7.16
CA VAL A 59 3.36 2.98 -6.74
C VAL A 59 4.36 2.34 -7.67
N LYS A 60 5.29 1.58 -7.10
CA LYS A 60 6.26 0.77 -7.83
C LYS A 60 6.11 -0.68 -7.41
N ILE A 61 6.05 -1.57 -8.38
CA ILE A 61 5.99 -3.00 -8.10
C ILE A 61 7.42 -3.52 -8.00
N ILE A 62 7.74 -4.11 -6.86
CA ILE A 62 9.05 -4.67 -6.61
C ILE A 62 8.91 -6.19 -6.54
N SER A 63 9.57 -6.89 -7.43
CA SER A 63 9.60 -8.36 -7.51
C SER A 63 8.22 -9.01 -7.52
N SER A 64 7.29 -8.47 -8.26
CA SER A 64 5.95 -8.98 -8.55
C SER A 64 5.05 -9.23 -7.33
N ARG A 65 5.49 -8.85 -6.15
CA ARG A 65 4.78 -9.18 -4.93
C ARG A 65 4.66 -8.01 -3.98
N PHE A 66 5.63 -7.12 -3.99
CA PHE A 66 5.64 -5.95 -3.12
C PHE A 66 5.25 -4.71 -3.90
N ALA A 67 4.44 -3.87 -3.29
CA ALA A 67 4.15 -2.55 -3.83
C ALA A 67 4.80 -1.52 -2.93
N ARG A 68 5.57 -0.63 -3.53
CA ARG A 68 6.19 0.48 -2.79
C ARG A 68 5.44 1.75 -3.13
N ILE A 69 4.87 2.37 -2.12
CA ILE A 69 4.08 3.59 -2.28
C ILE A 69 4.91 4.77 -1.84
N GLU A 70 4.97 5.79 -2.67
CA GLU A 70 5.71 7.01 -2.36
C GLU A 70 4.98 8.22 -2.94
N ARG A 71 5.39 9.36 -2.50
CA ARG A 71 4.80 10.63 -2.92
C ARG A 71 5.09 10.97 -4.38
#